data_68789ec4798cc02dd9095fb16b4f2094
#
_entry.id   68789ec4798cc02dd9095fb16b4f2094
#
_cell.length_a   1.000
_cell.length_b   1.000
_cell.length_c   1.000
_cell.angle_alpha   90.00
_cell.angle_beta   90.00
_cell.angle_gamma   90.00
#
_symmetry.space_group_name_H-M   'P 1'
#
loop_
_entity.id
_entity.type
_entity.pdbx_description
1 polymer ?
#
loop_
_entity_poly.entity_id
_entity_poly.type
_entity_poly.pdbx_seq_one_letter_code
_entity_poly.pdbx_strand_id
1 'polypeptide(L)'
;MLSIKNLKASIEDGTQILKGINLEVKPGEVHAIMGPNGSGKSTLSKVIAGHPAYTVNEGSVTLDGKDLLSMEICDRANSGLFISTQYPTEIPGVNNVEFLQMALNSKRAYLGLEPLADADFKKLCEEKMAMLEMDDRYRDRGVNDGFSGGEKKRNEILQMAILDPKISFLDETDSGLDIDALRIVAHGINQIMSPEKAVILVTHYQRLLDYIKPTYVHVLRHGKIILSGGPELALKLEEQGYDWIEEN
;
A
#
# COMPACT_ATOMS: atom_id res chain seq x y z
N MET A 1 -10.35 -11.91 2.86
CA MET A 1 -9.73 -10.97 1.91
C MET A 1 -8.29 -11.37 1.59
N LEU A 2 -7.25 -10.96 2.32
CA LEU A 2 -5.88 -11.38 2.06
C LEU A 2 -5.46 -12.46 3.06
N SER A 3 -4.86 -13.56 2.58
CA SER A 3 -4.27 -14.60 3.40
C SER A 3 -2.85 -14.90 2.91
N ILE A 4 -1.89 -14.78 3.82
CA ILE A 4 -0.48 -15.08 3.60
C ILE A 4 -0.12 -16.23 4.54
N LYS A 5 0.40 -17.34 3.99
CA LYS A 5 0.77 -18.53 4.78
C LYS A 5 2.18 -18.96 4.46
N ASN A 6 3.02 -18.98 5.48
CA ASN A 6 4.41 -19.43 5.46
C ASN A 6 5.22 -18.85 4.28
N LEU A 7 5.00 -17.56 3.96
CA LEU A 7 5.63 -16.93 2.80
C LEU A 7 7.14 -16.77 3.04
N LYS A 8 7.93 -17.41 2.19
CA LYS A 8 9.39 -17.29 2.15
C LYS A 8 9.82 -16.73 0.81
N ALA A 9 10.71 -15.76 0.83
CA ALA A 9 11.21 -15.14 -0.40
C ALA A 9 12.67 -14.71 -0.25
N SER A 10 13.40 -14.80 -1.35
CA SER A 10 14.82 -14.43 -1.47
C SER A 10 15.03 -13.39 -2.57
N ILE A 11 16.16 -12.70 -2.50
CA ILE A 11 16.70 -11.87 -3.58
C ILE A 11 17.54 -12.72 -4.53
N GLU A 12 18.04 -12.12 -5.61
CA GLU A 12 18.71 -12.80 -6.73
C GLU A 12 19.93 -13.64 -6.30
N ASP A 13 20.68 -13.19 -5.30
CA ASP A 13 21.85 -13.90 -4.77
C ASP A 13 21.49 -15.11 -3.86
N GLY A 14 20.20 -15.41 -3.70
CA GLY A 14 19.70 -16.50 -2.85
C GLY A 14 19.52 -16.14 -1.38
N THR A 15 19.87 -14.92 -0.96
CA THR A 15 19.68 -14.50 0.43
C THR A 15 18.18 -14.41 0.76
N GLN A 16 17.75 -15.20 1.72
CA GLN A 16 16.36 -15.26 2.15
C GLN A 16 16.02 -14.08 3.07
N ILE A 17 15.09 -13.22 2.61
CA ILE A 17 14.64 -12.04 3.33
C ILE A 17 13.36 -12.34 4.12
N LEU A 18 12.35 -12.96 3.48
CA LEU A 18 11.14 -13.41 4.17
C LEU A 18 11.29 -14.87 4.58
N LYS A 19 11.01 -15.17 5.85
CA LYS A 19 11.36 -16.45 6.47
C LYS A 19 10.14 -17.16 7.07
N GLY A 20 8.98 -17.06 6.40
CA GLY A 20 7.75 -17.70 6.84
C GLY A 20 6.75 -16.70 7.44
N ILE A 21 6.38 -15.70 6.64
CA ILE A 21 5.35 -14.72 7.03
C ILE A 21 3.98 -15.40 7.04
N ASN A 22 3.25 -15.20 8.14
CA ASN A 22 1.84 -15.54 8.25
C ASN A 22 1.06 -14.28 8.59
N LEU A 23 0.04 -13.95 7.79
CA LEU A 23 -0.79 -12.76 8.00
C LEU A 23 -2.17 -13.00 7.38
N GLU A 24 -3.20 -12.77 8.17
CA GLU A 24 -4.60 -12.78 7.72
C GLU A 24 -5.16 -11.36 7.86
N VAL A 25 -5.77 -10.84 6.80
CA VAL A 25 -6.40 -9.52 6.77
C VAL A 25 -7.83 -9.66 6.28
N LYS A 26 -8.79 -9.23 7.09
CA LYS A 26 -10.21 -9.26 6.75
C LYS A 26 -10.69 -7.94 6.18
N PRO A 27 -11.84 -7.92 5.49
CA PRO A 27 -12.48 -6.68 5.09
C PRO A 27 -12.76 -5.78 6.30
N GLY A 28 -12.60 -4.46 6.14
CA GLY A 28 -12.78 -3.46 7.18
C GLY A 28 -11.58 -3.27 8.12
N GLU A 29 -10.57 -4.14 8.04
CA GLU A 29 -9.43 -4.06 8.95
C GLU A 29 -8.32 -3.13 8.44
N VAL A 30 -7.67 -2.44 9.39
CA VAL A 30 -6.43 -1.69 9.19
C VAL A 30 -5.33 -2.39 9.97
N HIS A 31 -4.31 -2.84 9.27
CA HIS A 31 -3.14 -3.47 9.87
C HIS A 31 -1.93 -2.55 9.78
N ALA A 32 -1.15 -2.45 10.86
CA ALA A 32 0.13 -1.77 10.83
C ALA A 32 1.26 -2.80 10.93
N ILE A 33 2.23 -2.73 10.03
CA ILE A 33 3.46 -3.52 10.09
C ILE A 33 4.60 -2.60 10.50
N MET A 34 5.12 -2.82 11.69
CA MET A 34 6.23 -2.10 12.28
C MET A 34 7.45 -3.02 12.42
N GLY A 35 8.63 -2.45 12.59
CA GLY A 35 9.86 -3.23 12.78
C GLY A 35 11.09 -2.43 12.38
N PRO A 36 12.29 -2.84 12.80
CA PRO A 36 13.54 -2.16 12.48
C PRO A 36 13.83 -2.13 10.97
N ASN A 37 14.77 -1.27 10.57
CA ASN A 37 15.24 -1.23 9.19
C ASN A 37 15.86 -2.59 8.80
N GLY A 38 15.60 -3.03 7.57
CA GLY A 38 16.09 -4.33 7.09
C GLY A 38 15.31 -5.55 7.60
N SER A 39 14.19 -5.36 8.32
CA SER A 39 13.38 -6.48 8.81
C SER A 39 12.61 -7.24 7.73
N GLY A 40 12.42 -6.65 6.54
CA GLY A 40 11.70 -7.25 5.42
C GLY A 40 10.35 -6.60 5.10
N LYS A 41 9.99 -5.45 5.69
CA LYS A 41 8.70 -4.78 5.49
C LYS A 41 8.42 -4.43 4.03
N SER A 42 9.30 -3.64 3.41
CA SER A 42 9.16 -3.28 1.98
C SER A 42 9.42 -4.48 1.05
N THR A 43 10.12 -5.51 1.51
CA THR A 43 10.24 -6.76 0.77
C THR A 43 8.90 -7.47 0.70
N LEU A 44 8.13 -7.48 1.78
CA LEU A 44 6.81 -8.11 1.81
C LEU A 44 5.86 -7.48 0.79
N SER A 45 5.77 -6.14 0.74
CA SER A 45 4.92 -5.43 -0.23
C SER A 45 5.37 -5.71 -1.68
N LYS A 46 6.68 -5.68 -1.95
CA LYS A 46 7.25 -5.95 -3.28
C LYS A 46 7.04 -7.39 -3.73
N VAL A 47 7.19 -8.38 -2.85
CA VAL A 47 6.91 -9.80 -3.16
C VAL A 47 5.45 -10.01 -3.53
N ILE A 48 4.53 -9.43 -2.77
CA ILE A 48 3.09 -9.50 -3.04
C ILE A 48 2.75 -8.78 -4.36
N ALA A 49 3.41 -7.66 -4.66
CA ALA A 49 3.29 -6.97 -5.95
C ALA A 49 3.78 -7.80 -7.15
N GLY A 50 4.64 -8.81 -6.93
CA GLY A 50 5.27 -9.60 -7.99
C GLY A 50 6.53 -8.95 -8.55
N HIS A 51 7.25 -8.16 -7.75
CA HIS A 51 8.46 -7.48 -8.19
C HIS A 51 9.55 -8.48 -8.59
N PRO A 52 10.15 -8.37 -9.81
CA PRO A 52 11.03 -9.40 -10.38
C PRO A 52 12.35 -9.63 -9.64
N ALA A 53 12.78 -8.69 -8.78
CA ALA A 53 13.99 -8.84 -7.96
C ALA A 53 13.83 -9.87 -6.82
N TYR A 54 12.64 -10.44 -6.64
CA TYR A 54 12.37 -11.38 -5.55
C TYR A 54 11.82 -12.69 -6.10
N THR A 55 12.31 -13.79 -5.53
CA THR A 55 11.82 -15.14 -5.82
C THR A 55 11.08 -15.69 -4.60
N VAL A 56 9.83 -16.10 -4.79
CA VAL A 56 9.09 -16.84 -3.76
C VAL A 56 9.58 -18.27 -3.72
N ASN A 57 10.08 -18.69 -2.56
CA ASN A 57 10.63 -20.02 -2.35
C ASN A 57 9.59 -21.00 -1.80
N GLU A 58 8.66 -20.50 -0.94
CA GLU A 58 7.66 -21.31 -0.25
C GLU A 58 6.49 -20.44 0.21
N GLY A 59 5.36 -21.07 0.45
CA GLY A 59 4.16 -20.42 0.99
C GLY A 59 3.13 -20.06 -0.07
N SER A 60 2.07 -19.39 0.37
CA SER A 60 0.97 -18.96 -0.49
C SER A 60 0.49 -17.56 -0.12
N VAL A 61 0.00 -16.84 -1.11
CA VAL A 61 -0.66 -15.53 -0.94
C VAL A 61 -1.97 -15.56 -1.73
N THR A 62 -3.09 -15.42 -1.05
CA THR A 62 -4.40 -15.39 -1.71
C THR A 62 -5.15 -14.11 -1.40
N LEU A 63 -5.84 -13.56 -2.42
CA LEU A 63 -6.78 -12.45 -2.30
C LEU A 63 -8.17 -12.92 -2.72
N ASP A 64 -9.13 -12.89 -1.81
CA ASP A 64 -10.48 -13.44 -2.00
C ASP A 64 -10.46 -14.89 -2.52
N GLY A 65 -9.54 -15.69 -2.01
CA GLY A 65 -9.37 -17.10 -2.40
C GLY A 65 -8.62 -17.33 -3.72
N LYS A 66 -8.27 -16.27 -4.46
CA LYS A 66 -7.48 -16.37 -5.69
C LYS A 66 -5.98 -16.32 -5.36
N ASP A 67 -5.20 -17.23 -5.94
CA ASP A 67 -3.75 -17.27 -5.74
C ASP A 67 -3.06 -16.10 -6.47
N LEU A 68 -2.58 -15.11 -5.69
CA LEU A 68 -1.87 -13.96 -6.23
C LEU A 68 -0.50 -14.33 -6.83
N LEU A 69 0.16 -15.36 -6.31
CA LEU A 69 1.51 -15.71 -6.76
C LEU A 69 1.51 -16.25 -8.19
N SER A 70 0.41 -16.85 -8.64
CA SER A 70 0.24 -17.35 -10.00
C SER A 70 -0.18 -16.28 -11.02
N MET A 71 -0.52 -15.05 -10.55
CA MET A 71 -0.99 -13.97 -11.41
C MET A 71 0.17 -13.11 -11.92
N GLU A 72 0.00 -12.60 -13.15
CA GLU A 72 0.83 -11.51 -13.67
C GLU A 72 0.63 -10.22 -12.84
N ILE A 73 1.62 -9.33 -12.86
CA ILE A 73 1.61 -8.08 -12.05
C ILE A 73 0.36 -7.25 -12.32
N CYS A 74 -0.02 -7.09 -13.59
CA CYS A 74 -1.21 -6.33 -13.98
C CYS A 74 -2.50 -6.97 -13.44
N ASP A 75 -2.58 -8.30 -13.42
CA ASP A 75 -3.76 -9.02 -12.92
C ASP A 75 -3.88 -8.93 -11.40
N ARG A 76 -2.75 -8.91 -10.68
CA ARG A 76 -2.76 -8.64 -9.23
C ARG A 76 -3.36 -7.27 -8.93
N ALA A 77 -2.92 -6.23 -9.65
CA ALA A 77 -3.45 -4.88 -9.50
C ALA A 77 -4.94 -4.81 -9.86
N ASN A 78 -5.33 -5.38 -11.02
CA ASN A 78 -6.71 -5.40 -11.50
C ASN A 78 -7.65 -6.21 -10.60
N SER A 79 -7.14 -7.22 -9.88
CA SER A 79 -7.92 -8.01 -8.90
C SER A 79 -8.28 -7.21 -7.65
N GLY A 80 -7.67 -6.04 -7.44
CA GLY A 80 -7.95 -5.13 -6.34
C GLY A 80 -6.80 -4.96 -5.34
N LEU A 81 -5.57 -5.34 -5.70
CA LEU A 81 -4.38 -5.06 -4.92
C LEU A 81 -3.80 -3.70 -5.32
N PHE A 82 -3.53 -2.83 -4.35
CA PHE A 82 -2.79 -1.59 -4.53
C PHE A 82 -1.54 -1.58 -3.67
N ILE A 83 -0.42 -1.16 -4.23
CA ILE A 83 0.85 -1.01 -3.51
C ILE A 83 1.36 0.40 -3.71
N SER A 84 1.48 1.18 -2.63
CA SER A 84 2.29 2.39 -2.66
C SER A 84 3.74 2.05 -2.38
N THR A 85 4.64 2.83 -2.93
CA THR A 85 6.08 2.62 -2.76
C THR A 85 6.68 3.72 -1.89
N GLN A 86 7.78 3.41 -1.21
CA GLN A 86 8.52 4.38 -0.41
C GLN A 86 8.87 5.64 -1.23
N TYR A 87 9.31 5.42 -2.48
CA TYR A 87 9.64 6.49 -3.43
C TYR A 87 8.76 6.35 -4.67
N PRO A 88 7.69 7.18 -4.81
CA PRO A 88 6.84 7.16 -5.99
C PRO A 88 7.62 7.46 -7.27
N THR A 89 7.50 6.59 -8.26
CA THR A 89 8.20 6.71 -9.53
C THR A 89 7.72 7.92 -10.32
N GLU A 90 8.64 8.66 -10.91
CA GLU A 90 8.34 9.68 -11.91
C GLU A 90 8.25 9.05 -13.30
N ILE A 91 7.24 9.44 -14.08
CA ILE A 91 7.08 9.02 -15.47
C ILE A 91 6.93 10.27 -16.32
N PRO A 92 8.06 10.91 -16.71
CA PRO A 92 8.03 12.12 -17.52
C PRO A 92 7.36 11.87 -18.88
N GLY A 93 6.54 12.81 -19.32
CA GLY A 93 5.85 12.73 -20.62
C GLY A 93 4.59 11.83 -20.63
N VAL A 94 4.27 11.15 -19.55
CA VAL A 94 3.01 10.43 -19.39
C VAL A 94 2.08 11.27 -18.53
N ASN A 95 1.02 11.81 -19.12
CA ASN A 95 0.05 12.67 -18.45
C ASN A 95 -0.59 11.95 -17.26
N ASN A 96 -0.65 12.60 -16.09
CA ASN A 96 -1.10 11.99 -14.84
C ASN A 96 -2.57 11.54 -14.91
N VAL A 97 -3.45 12.36 -15.46
CA VAL A 97 -4.88 12.07 -15.55
C VAL A 97 -5.15 10.99 -16.59
N GLU A 98 -4.48 11.05 -17.74
CA GLU A 98 -4.59 10.00 -18.79
C GLU A 98 -4.11 8.64 -18.27
N PHE A 99 -2.98 8.62 -17.53
CA PHE A 99 -2.48 7.41 -16.88
C PHE A 99 -3.53 6.81 -15.93
N LEU A 100 -4.15 7.65 -15.09
CA LEU A 100 -5.18 7.20 -14.15
C LEU A 100 -6.43 6.66 -14.85
N GLN A 101 -6.86 7.30 -15.93
CA GLN A 101 -8.00 6.84 -16.73
C GLN A 101 -7.71 5.49 -17.40
N MET A 102 -6.53 5.35 -17.99
CA MET A 102 -6.11 4.09 -18.60
C MET A 102 -6.04 2.95 -17.57
N ALA A 103 -5.47 3.21 -16.40
CA ALA A 103 -5.37 2.25 -15.31
C ALA A 103 -6.75 1.82 -14.79
N LEU A 104 -7.66 2.80 -14.57
CA LEU A 104 -9.04 2.51 -14.17
C LEU A 104 -9.77 1.67 -15.23
N ASN A 105 -9.64 2.03 -16.52
CA ASN A 105 -10.29 1.30 -17.60
C ASN A 105 -9.71 -0.11 -17.80
N SER A 106 -8.41 -0.31 -17.55
CA SER A 106 -7.81 -1.65 -17.51
C SER A 106 -8.44 -2.52 -16.41
N LYS A 107 -8.59 -1.97 -15.20
CA LYS A 107 -9.29 -2.66 -14.11
C LYS A 107 -10.75 -2.96 -14.45
N ARG A 108 -11.47 -2.01 -15.04
CA ARG A 108 -12.86 -2.20 -15.46
C ARG A 108 -12.99 -3.32 -16.49
N ALA A 109 -12.12 -3.35 -17.48
CA ALA A 109 -12.09 -4.42 -18.49
C ALA A 109 -11.80 -5.79 -17.85
N TYR A 110 -10.86 -5.89 -16.91
CA TYR A 110 -10.59 -7.11 -16.14
C TYR A 110 -11.82 -7.62 -15.38
N LEU A 111 -12.66 -6.68 -14.90
CA LEU A 111 -13.92 -6.98 -14.19
C LEU A 111 -15.12 -7.21 -15.14
N GLY A 112 -14.93 -7.15 -16.46
CA GLY A 112 -15.99 -7.27 -17.44
C GLY A 112 -16.92 -6.06 -17.52
N LEU A 113 -16.46 -4.89 -17.10
CA LEU A 113 -17.20 -3.62 -17.13
C LEU A 113 -16.77 -2.77 -18.32
N GLU A 114 -17.71 -2.00 -18.88
CA GLU A 114 -17.41 -1.04 -19.92
C GLU A 114 -16.47 0.07 -19.42
N PRO A 115 -15.62 0.66 -20.28
CA PRO A 115 -14.80 1.81 -19.95
C PRO A 115 -15.66 2.95 -19.37
N LEU A 116 -15.10 3.70 -18.43
CA LEU A 116 -15.77 4.88 -17.89
C LEU A 116 -15.74 5.99 -18.93
N ALA A 117 -16.90 6.64 -19.17
CA ALA A 117 -16.98 7.76 -20.09
C ALA A 117 -16.09 8.94 -19.63
N ASP A 118 -15.51 9.68 -20.57
CA ASP A 118 -14.57 10.77 -20.27
C ASP A 118 -15.15 11.82 -19.31
N ALA A 119 -16.44 12.18 -19.49
CA ALA A 119 -17.10 13.13 -18.62
C ALA A 119 -17.26 12.63 -17.18
N ASP A 120 -17.56 11.34 -17.01
CA ASP A 120 -17.71 10.72 -15.69
C ASP A 120 -16.35 10.55 -15.02
N PHE A 121 -15.31 10.15 -15.80
CA PHE A 121 -13.95 10.08 -15.29
C PHE A 121 -13.44 11.46 -14.85
N LYS A 122 -13.67 12.49 -15.65
CA LYS A 122 -13.29 13.88 -15.30
C LYS A 122 -13.91 14.29 -13.97
N LYS A 123 -15.21 14.07 -13.79
CA LYS A 123 -15.92 14.36 -12.53
C LYS A 123 -15.33 13.59 -11.34
N LEU A 124 -15.07 12.28 -11.52
CA LEU A 124 -14.43 11.44 -10.49
C LEU A 124 -13.06 12.00 -10.12
N CYS A 125 -12.24 12.34 -11.10
CA CYS A 125 -10.90 12.88 -10.89
C CYS A 125 -10.94 14.21 -10.13
N GLU A 126 -11.83 15.14 -10.51
CA GLU A 126 -12.03 16.42 -9.83
C GLU A 126 -12.45 16.24 -8.36
N GLU A 127 -13.39 15.32 -8.11
CA GLU A 127 -13.81 14.99 -6.73
C GLU A 127 -12.65 14.46 -5.88
N LYS A 128 -11.87 13.51 -6.41
CA LYS A 128 -10.76 12.90 -5.66
C LYS A 128 -9.58 13.86 -5.49
N MET A 129 -9.30 14.71 -6.45
CA MET A 129 -8.28 15.77 -6.32
C MET A 129 -8.69 16.80 -5.26
N ALA A 130 -9.95 17.23 -5.24
CA ALA A 130 -10.46 18.14 -4.22
C ALA A 130 -10.36 17.54 -2.80
N MET A 131 -10.69 16.26 -2.63
CA MET A 131 -10.56 15.53 -1.36
C MET A 131 -9.11 15.56 -0.82
N LEU A 132 -8.11 15.58 -1.71
CA LEU A 132 -6.69 15.56 -1.37
C LEU A 132 -6.02 16.95 -1.44
N GLU A 133 -6.82 18.02 -1.58
CA GLU A 133 -6.33 19.38 -1.71
C GLU A 133 -5.24 19.52 -2.81
N MET A 134 -5.45 18.81 -3.92
CA MET A 134 -4.55 18.84 -5.07
C MET A 134 -4.98 19.91 -6.06
N ASP A 135 -4.03 20.74 -6.46
CA ASP A 135 -4.23 21.80 -7.45
C ASP A 135 -4.41 21.21 -8.86
N ASP A 136 -5.27 21.85 -9.66
CA ASP A 136 -5.53 21.44 -11.05
C ASP A 136 -4.28 21.38 -11.94
N ARG A 137 -3.25 22.17 -11.63
CA ARG A 137 -1.97 22.15 -12.35
C ARG A 137 -1.30 20.76 -12.41
N TYR A 138 -1.65 19.84 -11.49
CA TYR A 138 -1.10 18.48 -11.47
C TYR A 138 -1.79 17.51 -12.43
N ARG A 139 -2.90 17.94 -13.04
CA ARG A 139 -3.67 17.11 -14.00
C ARG A 139 -2.89 16.80 -15.25
N ASP A 140 -2.29 17.85 -15.83
CA ASP A 140 -1.66 17.80 -17.15
C ASP A 140 -0.13 17.57 -17.10
N ARG A 141 0.41 17.43 -15.89
CA ARG A 141 1.84 17.11 -15.70
C ARG A 141 2.09 15.61 -15.86
N GLY A 142 3.34 15.25 -16.13
CA GLY A 142 3.78 13.86 -16.07
C GLY A 142 3.56 13.26 -14.67
N VAL A 143 3.30 11.95 -14.61
CA VAL A 143 3.10 11.24 -13.34
C VAL A 143 4.27 11.52 -12.40
N ASN A 144 4.00 12.19 -11.28
CA ASN A 144 4.97 12.60 -10.26
C ASN A 144 6.13 13.50 -10.76
N ASP A 145 6.11 13.94 -12.03
CA ASP A 145 7.18 14.72 -12.65
C ASP A 145 7.31 16.11 -12.03
N GLY A 146 8.44 16.34 -11.33
CA GLY A 146 8.72 17.56 -10.60
C GLY A 146 7.75 17.85 -9.44
N PHE A 147 7.08 16.84 -8.88
CA PHE A 147 6.31 16.97 -7.66
C PHE A 147 7.24 16.96 -6.44
N SER A 148 6.91 17.76 -5.43
CA SER A 148 7.52 17.62 -4.10
C SER A 148 7.18 16.28 -3.45
N GLY A 149 7.89 15.91 -2.38
CA GLY A 149 7.61 14.67 -1.66
C GLY A 149 6.15 14.55 -1.20
N GLY A 150 5.60 15.61 -0.62
CA GLY A 150 4.20 15.64 -0.19
C GLY A 150 3.20 15.56 -1.34
N GLU A 151 3.49 16.18 -2.47
CA GLU A 151 2.65 16.12 -3.67
C GLU A 151 2.68 14.71 -4.29
N LYS A 152 3.85 14.04 -4.32
CA LYS A 152 3.97 12.65 -4.75
C LYS A 152 3.13 11.71 -3.89
N LYS A 153 3.17 11.88 -2.57
CA LYS A 153 2.36 11.06 -1.65
C LYS A 153 0.87 11.32 -1.81
N ARG A 154 0.45 12.59 -1.97
CA ARG A 154 -0.95 12.91 -2.31
C ARG A 154 -1.37 12.28 -3.64
N ASN A 155 -0.50 12.29 -4.65
CA ASN A 155 -0.77 11.65 -5.94
C ASN A 155 -0.89 10.12 -5.83
N GLU A 156 -0.11 9.45 -4.96
CA GLU A 156 -0.31 8.02 -4.67
C GLU A 156 -1.70 7.74 -4.05
N ILE A 157 -2.15 8.60 -3.13
CA ILE A 157 -3.50 8.45 -2.55
C ILE A 157 -4.58 8.80 -3.57
N LEU A 158 -4.34 9.73 -4.51
CA LEU A 158 -5.22 9.97 -5.66
C LEU A 158 -5.36 8.72 -6.53
N GLN A 159 -4.24 8.05 -6.85
CA GLN A 159 -4.25 6.77 -7.57
C GLN A 159 -5.09 5.72 -6.82
N MET A 160 -4.86 5.58 -5.51
CA MET A 160 -5.65 4.67 -4.66
C MET A 160 -7.14 5.02 -4.68
N ALA A 161 -7.49 6.32 -4.59
CA ALA A 161 -8.87 6.79 -4.58
C ALA A 161 -9.62 6.54 -5.89
N ILE A 162 -8.93 6.69 -7.04
CA ILE A 162 -9.49 6.47 -8.37
C ILE A 162 -9.58 4.98 -8.69
N LEU A 163 -8.53 4.22 -8.38
CA LEU A 163 -8.47 2.79 -8.65
C LEU A 163 -9.35 1.97 -7.71
N ASP A 164 -9.75 2.51 -6.58
CA ASP A 164 -10.68 1.91 -5.63
C ASP A 164 -10.34 0.43 -5.31
N PRO A 165 -9.15 0.15 -4.75
CA PRO A 165 -8.70 -1.21 -4.50
C PRO A 165 -9.46 -1.87 -3.35
N LYS A 166 -9.44 -3.21 -3.29
CA LYS A 166 -9.93 -3.99 -2.16
C LYS A 166 -8.97 -3.94 -0.99
N ILE A 167 -7.68 -4.04 -1.28
CA ILE A 167 -6.62 -3.99 -0.29
C ILE A 167 -5.46 -3.12 -0.76
N SER A 168 -4.95 -2.30 0.14
CA SER A 168 -3.83 -1.41 -0.13
C SER A 168 -2.67 -1.69 0.82
N PHE A 169 -1.47 -1.85 0.29
CA PHE A 169 -0.23 -1.78 1.04
C PHE A 169 0.37 -0.39 0.88
N LEU A 170 0.52 0.33 1.97
CA LEU A 170 1.04 1.69 2.00
C LEU A 170 2.41 1.67 2.70
N ASP A 171 3.49 1.69 1.88
CA ASP A 171 4.86 1.53 2.37
C ASP A 171 5.48 2.90 2.65
N GLU A 172 5.68 3.21 3.95
CA GLU A 172 6.26 4.46 4.45
C GLU A 172 5.63 5.73 3.84
N THR A 173 4.29 5.73 3.73
CA THR A 173 3.54 6.84 3.13
C THR A 173 3.67 8.16 3.92
N ASP A 174 4.07 8.08 5.18
CA ASP A 174 4.33 9.19 6.10
C ASP A 174 5.78 9.74 6.03
N SER A 175 6.68 9.06 5.33
CA SER A 175 8.08 9.45 5.26
C SER A 175 8.26 10.79 4.51
N GLY A 176 8.95 11.73 5.16
CA GLY A 176 9.26 13.05 4.58
C GLY A 176 8.08 14.01 4.48
N LEU A 177 6.93 13.70 5.08
CA LEU A 177 5.78 14.59 5.13
C LEU A 177 5.87 15.55 6.33
N ASP A 178 5.51 16.81 6.10
CA ASP A 178 5.14 17.72 7.17
C ASP A 178 3.77 17.35 7.77
N ILE A 179 3.40 18.03 8.85
CA ILE A 179 2.17 17.72 9.60
C ILE A 179 0.91 17.93 8.74
N ASP A 180 0.89 18.95 7.89
CA ASP A 180 -0.29 19.26 7.09
C ASP A 180 -0.45 18.27 5.94
N ALA A 181 0.64 17.92 5.24
CA ALA A 181 0.63 16.89 4.22
C ALA A 181 0.24 15.52 4.79
N LEU A 182 0.76 15.17 5.98
CA LEU A 182 0.40 13.94 6.68
C LEU A 182 -1.11 13.88 7.00
N ARG A 183 -1.68 15.00 7.47
CA ARG A 183 -3.13 15.10 7.77
C ARG A 183 -3.97 14.89 6.52
N ILE A 184 -3.61 15.52 5.40
CA ILE A 184 -4.35 15.38 4.12
C ILE A 184 -4.28 13.94 3.62
N VAL A 185 -3.10 13.32 3.63
CA VAL A 185 -2.89 11.92 3.23
C VAL A 185 -3.72 10.98 4.10
N ALA A 186 -3.64 11.13 5.42
CA ALA A 186 -4.39 10.29 6.35
C ALA A 186 -5.91 10.49 6.22
N HIS A 187 -6.36 11.72 6.01
CA HIS A 187 -7.78 12.01 5.70
C HIS A 187 -8.21 11.31 4.43
N GLY A 188 -7.43 11.40 3.35
CA GLY A 188 -7.70 10.69 2.09
C GLY A 188 -7.85 9.19 2.28
N ILE A 189 -6.92 8.56 3.00
CA ILE A 189 -6.97 7.12 3.29
C ILE A 189 -8.25 6.77 4.05
N ASN A 190 -8.59 7.52 5.10
CA ASN A 190 -9.81 7.30 5.89
C ASN A 190 -11.10 7.45 5.06
N GLN A 191 -11.12 8.38 4.10
CA GLN A 191 -12.28 8.58 3.20
C GLN A 191 -12.43 7.45 2.16
N ILE A 192 -11.34 6.78 1.80
CA ILE A 192 -11.36 5.66 0.85
C ILE A 192 -11.77 4.35 1.56
N MET A 193 -11.50 4.24 2.85
CA MET A 193 -11.84 3.04 3.63
C MET A 193 -13.35 2.80 3.70
N SER A 194 -13.72 1.54 3.64
CA SER A 194 -15.08 1.03 3.82
C SER A 194 -15.05 -0.34 4.49
N PRO A 195 -16.20 -0.87 4.94
CA PRO A 195 -16.26 -2.20 5.55
C PRO A 195 -15.79 -3.35 4.62
N GLU A 196 -15.74 -3.13 3.32
CA GLU A 196 -15.33 -4.12 2.31
C GLU A 196 -13.85 -4.02 1.93
N LYS A 197 -13.14 -2.98 2.39
CA LYS A 197 -11.74 -2.71 2.06
C LYS A 197 -10.83 -2.94 3.23
N ALA A 198 -9.55 -3.14 2.95
CA ALA A 198 -8.53 -3.23 3.99
C ALA A 198 -7.29 -2.43 3.62
N VAL A 199 -6.55 -1.99 4.64
CA VAL A 199 -5.28 -1.28 4.46
C VAL A 199 -4.22 -1.93 5.35
N ILE A 200 -3.03 -2.11 4.78
CA ILE A 200 -1.81 -2.48 5.49
C ILE A 200 -0.87 -1.29 5.43
N LEU A 201 -0.60 -0.68 6.57
CA LEU A 201 0.33 0.43 6.73
C LEU A 201 1.69 -0.13 7.12
N VAL A 202 2.72 0.15 6.35
CA VAL A 202 4.10 -0.10 6.74
C VAL A 202 4.68 1.24 7.19
N THR A 203 4.96 1.37 8.48
CA THR A 203 5.48 2.61 9.04
C THR A 203 6.42 2.35 10.23
N HIS A 204 7.31 3.30 10.46
CA HIS A 204 8.16 3.34 11.65
C HIS A 204 7.64 4.33 12.70
N TYR A 205 6.62 5.13 12.36
CA TYR A 205 6.18 6.25 13.16
C TYR A 205 4.75 6.10 13.64
N GLN A 206 4.54 6.37 14.91
CA GLN A 206 3.22 6.43 15.53
C GLN A 206 2.33 7.52 14.91
N ARG A 207 2.92 8.63 14.45
CA ARG A 207 2.16 9.81 13.97
C ARG A 207 1.10 9.50 12.91
N LEU A 208 1.38 8.61 11.96
CA LEU A 208 0.37 8.19 10.98
C LEU A 208 -0.75 7.40 11.65
N LEU A 209 -0.41 6.56 12.63
CA LEU A 209 -1.36 5.71 13.36
C LEU A 209 -2.26 6.50 14.32
N ASP A 210 -1.90 7.74 14.67
CA ASP A 210 -2.78 8.66 15.42
C ASP A 210 -3.97 9.12 14.58
N TYR A 211 -3.77 9.26 13.26
CA TYR A 211 -4.82 9.63 12.30
C TYR A 211 -5.55 8.42 11.71
N ILE A 212 -4.86 7.29 11.52
CA ILE A 212 -5.41 6.06 10.94
C ILE A 212 -5.23 4.95 11.97
N LYS A 213 -6.25 4.77 12.83
CA LYS A 213 -6.17 3.81 13.92
C LYS A 213 -6.13 2.38 13.41
N PRO A 214 -5.04 1.62 13.66
CA PRO A 214 -4.97 0.24 13.24
C PRO A 214 -5.90 -0.65 14.07
N THR A 215 -6.45 -1.68 13.44
CA THR A 215 -7.13 -2.79 14.13
C THR A 215 -6.10 -3.70 14.77
N TYR A 216 -4.99 -3.96 14.05
CA TYR A 216 -3.89 -4.80 14.51
C TYR A 216 -2.55 -4.16 14.18
N VAL A 217 -1.58 -4.42 15.06
CA VAL A 217 -0.17 -4.03 14.88
C VAL A 217 0.67 -5.30 14.89
N HIS A 218 1.55 -5.44 13.92
CA HIS A 218 2.47 -6.57 13.75
C HIS A 218 3.91 -6.10 13.80
N VAL A 219 4.74 -6.79 14.56
CA VAL A 219 6.18 -6.54 14.58
C VAL A 219 6.88 -7.53 13.66
N LEU A 220 7.47 -7.00 12.59
CA LEU A 220 8.26 -7.76 11.64
C LEU A 220 9.74 -7.58 11.98
N ARG A 221 10.43 -8.68 12.25
CA ARG A 221 11.87 -8.73 12.56
C ARG A 221 12.50 -9.95 11.93
N HIS A 222 13.69 -9.80 11.34
CA HIS A 222 14.43 -10.88 10.69
C HIS A 222 13.63 -11.72 9.68
N GLY A 223 12.66 -11.08 8.98
CA GLY A 223 11.84 -11.75 7.97
C GLY A 223 10.66 -12.56 8.53
N LYS A 224 10.30 -12.36 9.80
CA LYS A 224 9.16 -13.01 10.47
C LYS A 224 8.29 -12.00 11.22
N ILE A 225 6.99 -12.25 11.31
CA ILE A 225 6.13 -11.57 12.29
C ILE A 225 6.37 -12.27 13.63
N ILE A 226 6.99 -11.55 14.57
CA ILE A 226 7.37 -12.10 15.89
C ILE A 226 6.38 -11.75 16.98
N LEU A 227 5.56 -10.71 16.78
CA LEU A 227 4.55 -10.27 17.73
C LEU A 227 3.39 -9.63 16.97
N SER A 228 2.18 -9.84 17.46
CA SER A 228 0.97 -9.15 16.99
C SER A 228 0.12 -8.73 18.18
N GLY A 229 -0.51 -7.56 18.10
CA GLY A 229 -1.34 -7.01 19.16
C GLY A 229 -2.33 -5.98 18.62
N GLY A 230 -3.02 -5.30 19.53
CA GLY A 230 -3.89 -4.18 19.21
C GLY A 230 -3.12 -2.86 19.02
N PRO A 231 -3.86 -1.73 18.91
CA PRO A 231 -3.26 -0.40 18.71
C PRO A 231 -2.24 0.00 19.80
N GLU A 232 -2.44 -0.47 21.03
CA GLU A 232 -1.56 -0.22 22.17
C GLU A 232 -0.12 -0.72 21.95
N LEU A 233 0.05 -1.72 21.09
CA LEU A 233 1.38 -2.23 20.76
C LEU A 233 2.22 -1.17 20.04
N ALA A 234 1.63 -0.33 19.19
CA ALA A 234 2.35 0.73 18.49
C ALA A 234 2.90 1.77 19.47
N LEU A 235 2.10 2.17 20.48
CA LEU A 235 2.55 3.09 21.54
C LEU A 235 3.72 2.50 22.33
N LYS A 236 3.61 1.23 22.71
CA LYS A 236 4.68 0.54 23.43
C LYS A 236 5.98 0.46 22.61
N LEU A 237 5.88 0.25 21.30
CA LEU A 237 7.04 0.21 20.42
C LEU A 237 7.70 1.59 20.28
N GLU A 238 6.91 2.67 20.25
CA GLU A 238 7.46 4.04 20.23
C GLU A 238 8.19 4.38 21.52
N GLU A 239 7.64 4.01 22.67
CA GLU A 239 8.21 4.32 23.99
C GLU A 239 9.45 3.47 24.32
N GLN A 240 9.44 2.17 23.97
CA GLN A 240 10.41 1.19 24.46
C GLN A 240 11.30 0.60 23.35
N GLY A 241 11.05 0.95 22.08
CA GLY A 241 11.74 0.34 20.95
C GLY A 241 11.37 -1.14 20.76
N TYR A 242 12.28 -1.92 20.15
CA TYR A 242 12.05 -3.33 19.81
C TYR A 242 12.81 -4.32 20.70
N ASP A 243 13.73 -3.86 21.56
CA ASP A 243 14.69 -4.72 22.27
C ASP A 243 14.07 -5.55 23.40
N TRP A 244 12.92 -5.16 23.89
CA TRP A 244 12.17 -5.90 24.93
C TRP A 244 11.40 -7.12 24.37
N ILE A 245 11.35 -7.28 23.05
CA ILE A 245 10.64 -8.40 22.41
C ILE A 245 11.61 -9.60 22.36
N GLU A 246 11.28 -10.64 23.13
CA GLU A 246 12.01 -11.90 23.07
C GLU A 246 11.72 -12.63 21.76
N GLU A 247 12.77 -13.09 21.10
CA GLU A 247 12.66 -13.94 19.91
C GLU A 247 12.46 -15.39 20.37
N ASN A 248 11.26 -15.90 20.13
CA ASN A 248 10.95 -17.33 20.33
C ASN A 248 11.34 -18.17 19.12
#